data_caed17e714986ee1bf14ecf89dced227
#
_entry.id   caed17e714986ee1bf14ecf89dced227
#
_cell.length_a   1.000
_cell.length_b   1.000
_cell.length_c   1.000
_cell.angle_alpha   90.00
_cell.angle_beta   90.00
_cell.angle_gamma   90.00
#
_symmetry.space_group_name_H-M   'P 1'
#
loop_
_entity.id
_entity.type
_entity.pdbx_description
1 polymer ?
#
loop_
_entity_poly.entity_id
_entity_poly.type
_entity_poly.pdbx_seq_one_letter_code
_entity_poly.pdbx_strand_id
1 'polypeptide(L)'
;NAIGLQNPGIDLFCKRDIPFLKKYDTKIIVNVCGHAPEEYLAVVERLADEPIDMMEINISCPNVNAGFLAFGQDAKHVEELTAQIKKIAKQPIIMKLTPNVTDITEIAKAAEAGGADALSLINTLTGMKIDINRRTFAVANKTGGVSGPVVHPIAVRMVYQTAQAVNIPIIGMGGIATPEDAIEMILA
;
A
#
# COMPACT_ATOMS: atom_id res chain seq x y z
N ASN A 1 0.38 6.49 -13.56
CA ASN A 1 0.66 5.20 -14.21
C ASN A 1 -0.54 4.26 -14.16
N ALA A 2 -0.53 3.18 -14.94
CA ALA A 2 -1.58 2.17 -15.01
C ALA A 2 -0.96 0.81 -15.45
N ILE A 3 0.12 0.40 -14.76
CA ILE A 3 0.91 -0.79 -15.11
C ILE A 3 0.21 -2.09 -14.67
N GLY A 4 -0.56 -2.05 -13.57
CA GLY A 4 -1.36 -3.20 -13.10
C GLY A 4 -0.58 -4.21 -12.28
N LEU A 5 0.39 -3.79 -11.47
CA LEU A 5 1.12 -4.63 -10.51
C LEU A 5 1.78 -5.86 -11.15
N GLN A 6 2.38 -5.69 -12.33
CA GLN A 6 3.07 -6.77 -13.04
C GLN A 6 4.13 -7.42 -12.15
N ASN A 7 4.04 -8.74 -11.97
CA ASN A 7 4.95 -9.53 -11.14
C ASN A 7 5.02 -10.99 -11.64
N PRO A 8 6.02 -11.78 -11.19
CA PRO A 8 6.22 -13.15 -11.66
C PRO A 8 5.26 -14.18 -11.03
N GLY A 9 4.44 -13.77 -10.07
CA GLY A 9 3.62 -14.65 -9.24
C GLY A 9 4.39 -15.17 -8.01
N ILE A 10 3.62 -15.54 -6.98
CA ILE A 10 4.14 -15.85 -5.65
C ILE A 10 5.12 -17.05 -5.65
N ASP A 11 4.84 -18.10 -6.42
CA ASP A 11 5.68 -19.29 -6.44
C ASP A 11 7.07 -19.02 -7.00
N LEU A 12 7.14 -18.26 -8.11
CA LEU A 12 8.43 -17.89 -8.69
C LEU A 12 9.17 -16.89 -7.83
N PHE A 13 8.45 -15.94 -7.19
CA PHE A 13 9.02 -15.02 -6.23
C PHE A 13 9.70 -15.79 -5.07
N CYS A 14 9.01 -16.75 -4.45
CA CYS A 14 9.58 -17.56 -3.37
C CYS A 14 10.78 -18.40 -3.81
N LYS A 15 10.71 -19.00 -5.01
CA LYS A 15 11.78 -19.90 -5.51
C LYS A 15 13.01 -19.17 -6.04
N ARG A 16 12.85 -18.00 -6.61
CA ARG A 16 13.91 -17.25 -7.31
C ARG A 16 14.32 -15.98 -6.59
N ASP A 17 13.34 -15.13 -6.24
CA ASP A 17 13.64 -13.76 -5.82
C ASP A 17 14.03 -13.70 -4.34
N ILE A 18 13.35 -14.41 -3.45
CA ILE A 18 13.75 -14.48 -2.04
C ILE A 18 15.16 -15.03 -1.86
N PRO A 19 15.55 -16.20 -2.44
CA PRO A 19 16.92 -16.68 -2.34
C PRO A 19 17.96 -15.75 -2.94
N PHE A 20 17.61 -15.00 -3.99
CA PHE A 20 18.49 -13.99 -4.56
C PHE A 20 18.69 -12.80 -3.59
N LEU A 21 17.60 -12.25 -3.02
CA LEU A 21 17.64 -11.13 -2.09
C LEU A 21 18.38 -11.47 -0.80
N LYS A 22 18.26 -12.71 -0.30
CA LYS A 22 18.96 -13.18 0.90
C LYS A 22 20.47 -13.23 0.80
N LYS A 23 21.05 -13.03 -0.41
CA LYS A 23 22.50 -12.89 -0.58
C LYS A 23 23.02 -11.53 -0.10
N TYR A 24 22.15 -10.57 0.12
CA TYR A 24 22.50 -9.22 0.55
C TYR A 24 22.13 -9.02 2.02
N ASP A 25 22.95 -8.27 2.73
CA ASP A 25 22.68 -7.86 4.12
C ASP A 25 21.67 -6.69 4.12
N THR A 26 20.39 -7.03 3.92
CA THR A 26 19.29 -6.08 3.90
C THR A 26 17.99 -6.73 4.39
N LYS A 27 17.03 -5.89 4.78
CA LYS A 27 15.70 -6.35 5.16
C LYS A 27 14.82 -6.54 3.92
N ILE A 28 13.99 -7.58 3.96
CA ILE A 28 13.06 -7.92 2.89
C ILE A 28 11.64 -7.63 3.36
N ILE A 29 11.01 -6.62 2.78
CA ILE A 29 9.60 -6.29 2.98
C ILE A 29 8.86 -6.67 1.70
N VAL A 30 7.93 -7.61 1.78
CA VAL A 30 7.18 -8.09 0.62
C VAL A 30 5.87 -7.32 0.49
N ASN A 31 5.67 -6.62 -0.63
CA ASN A 31 4.40 -5.95 -0.93
C ASN A 31 3.39 -6.98 -1.45
N VAL A 32 2.35 -7.23 -0.65
CA VAL A 32 1.28 -8.20 -0.92
C VAL A 32 0.09 -7.48 -1.54
N CYS A 33 -0.39 -8.00 -2.65
CA CYS A 33 -1.56 -7.48 -3.37
C CYS A 33 -2.57 -8.59 -3.63
N GLY A 34 -3.85 -8.24 -3.70
CA GLY A 34 -4.94 -9.12 -4.08
C GLY A 34 -6.14 -8.32 -4.62
N HIS A 35 -7.09 -9.00 -5.25
CA HIS A 35 -8.34 -8.41 -5.72
C HIS A 35 -9.53 -8.78 -4.83
N ALA A 36 -9.34 -9.78 -3.96
CA ALA A 36 -10.33 -10.25 -2.99
C ALA A 36 -9.63 -10.63 -1.67
N PRO A 37 -10.33 -10.62 -0.52
CA PRO A 37 -9.74 -10.98 0.78
C PRO A 37 -9.04 -12.34 0.75
N GLU A 38 -9.64 -13.33 0.09
CA GLU A 38 -9.12 -14.69 -0.02
C GLU A 38 -7.74 -14.74 -0.71
N GLU A 39 -7.52 -13.86 -1.70
CA GLU A 39 -6.21 -13.77 -2.39
C GLU A 39 -5.13 -13.21 -1.46
N TYR A 40 -5.46 -12.18 -0.65
CA TYR A 40 -4.53 -11.68 0.36
C TYR A 40 -4.16 -12.77 1.36
N LEU A 41 -5.16 -13.49 1.88
CA LEU A 41 -4.94 -14.57 2.85
C LEU A 41 -4.08 -15.68 2.26
N ALA A 42 -4.36 -16.11 1.03
CA ALA A 42 -3.57 -17.16 0.35
C ALA A 42 -2.11 -16.74 0.13
N VAL A 43 -1.85 -15.49 -0.25
CA VAL A 43 -0.48 -14.98 -0.42
C VAL A 43 0.24 -14.87 0.92
N VAL A 44 -0.43 -14.36 1.97
CA VAL A 44 0.14 -14.26 3.33
C VAL A 44 0.46 -15.64 3.89
N GLU A 45 -0.43 -16.60 3.76
CA GLU A 45 -0.20 -17.99 4.18
C GLU A 45 1.01 -18.60 3.45
N ARG A 46 1.11 -18.38 2.15
CA ARG A 46 2.24 -18.86 1.33
C ARG A 46 3.58 -18.22 1.75
N LEU A 47 3.56 -16.98 2.24
CA LEU A 47 4.75 -16.25 2.70
C LEU A 47 5.12 -16.52 4.16
N ALA A 48 4.20 -17.08 4.96
CA ALA A 48 4.36 -17.19 6.42
C ALA A 48 5.62 -17.96 6.85
N ASP A 49 6.07 -18.94 6.07
CA ASP A 49 7.27 -19.74 6.35
C ASP A 49 8.51 -19.30 5.54
N GLU A 50 8.38 -18.25 4.74
CA GLU A 50 9.50 -17.73 3.94
C GLU A 50 10.40 -16.81 4.80
N PRO A 51 11.72 -16.77 4.53
CA PRO A 51 12.67 -15.97 5.30
C PRO A 51 12.65 -14.48 4.93
N ILE A 52 11.50 -13.86 5.09
CA ILE A 52 11.26 -12.43 4.90
C ILE A 52 11.10 -11.73 6.24
N ASP A 53 11.33 -10.42 6.30
CA ASP A 53 11.30 -9.67 7.55
C ASP A 53 9.92 -9.09 7.88
N MET A 54 9.18 -8.62 6.86
CA MET A 54 7.84 -8.02 7.02
C MET A 54 6.99 -8.23 5.76
N MET A 55 5.67 -8.09 5.90
CA MET A 55 4.73 -8.01 4.79
C MET A 55 4.05 -6.65 4.74
N GLU A 56 4.08 -5.98 3.60
CA GLU A 56 3.33 -4.75 3.34
C GLU A 56 2.06 -5.09 2.56
N ILE A 57 0.91 -4.97 3.21
CA ILE A 57 -0.39 -5.31 2.64
C ILE A 57 -0.95 -4.11 1.88
N ASN A 58 -0.94 -4.17 0.56
CA ASN A 58 -1.35 -3.08 -0.31
C ASN A 58 -2.86 -3.13 -0.58
N ILE A 59 -3.65 -2.47 0.27
CA ILE A 59 -5.11 -2.39 0.15
C ILE A 59 -5.60 -1.28 -0.81
N SER A 60 -4.69 -0.65 -1.54
CA SER A 60 -4.99 0.49 -2.43
C SER A 60 -5.34 0.08 -3.86
N CYS A 61 -5.52 -1.20 -4.17
CA CYS A 61 -5.75 -1.66 -5.53
C CYS A 61 -7.11 -1.18 -6.06
N PRO A 62 -7.16 -0.33 -7.11
CA PRO A 62 -8.41 0.25 -7.61
C PRO A 62 -9.22 -0.71 -8.48
N ASN A 63 -8.76 -1.94 -8.69
CA ASN A 63 -9.40 -2.92 -9.57
C ASN A 63 -10.53 -3.64 -8.85
N VAL A 64 -11.65 -2.96 -8.68
CA VAL A 64 -12.87 -3.59 -8.24
C VAL A 64 -13.80 -3.76 -9.45
N ASN A 65 -14.01 -5.00 -9.87
CA ASN A 65 -15.13 -5.33 -10.71
C ASN A 65 -16.41 -4.88 -10.01
N ALA A 66 -17.20 -4.09 -10.74
CA ALA A 66 -18.53 -3.56 -10.45
C ALA A 66 -19.15 -3.98 -9.10
N GLY A 67 -19.14 -3.08 -8.12
CA GLY A 67 -20.03 -3.21 -6.96
C GLY A 67 -19.38 -3.22 -5.57
N PHE A 68 -18.06 -3.32 -5.46
CA PHE A 68 -17.36 -3.17 -4.17
C PHE A 68 -16.58 -1.86 -4.14
N LEU A 69 -16.76 -1.06 -3.09
CA LEU A 69 -15.84 0.01 -2.72
C LEU A 69 -14.43 -0.58 -2.62
N ALA A 70 -13.41 0.13 -3.11
CA ALA A 70 -12.02 -0.32 -2.96
C ALA A 70 -11.77 -0.65 -1.48
N PHE A 71 -11.30 -1.86 -1.16
CA PHE A 71 -11.16 -2.35 0.22
C PHE A 71 -10.53 -1.34 1.17
N GLY A 72 -9.56 -0.57 0.70
CA GLY A 72 -8.89 0.45 1.49
C GLY A 72 -9.67 1.75 1.73
N GLN A 73 -10.94 1.85 1.30
CA GLN A 73 -11.77 3.05 1.48
C GLN A 73 -12.87 2.87 2.53
N ASP A 74 -13.05 1.66 3.04
CA ASP A 74 -14.04 1.35 4.08
C ASP A 74 -13.32 0.85 5.34
N ALA A 75 -13.47 1.57 6.44
CA ALA A 75 -12.80 1.31 7.70
C ALA A 75 -13.11 -0.10 8.24
N LYS A 76 -14.38 -0.53 8.16
CA LYS A 76 -14.79 -1.84 8.65
C LYS A 76 -14.12 -2.98 7.87
N HIS A 77 -14.08 -2.87 6.55
CA HIS A 77 -13.40 -3.87 5.71
C HIS A 77 -11.88 -3.89 5.97
N VAL A 78 -11.26 -2.72 6.21
CA VAL A 78 -9.83 -2.65 6.56
C VAL A 78 -9.56 -3.34 7.89
N GLU A 79 -10.37 -3.10 8.92
CA GLU A 79 -10.23 -3.75 10.22
C GLU A 79 -10.39 -5.28 10.11
N GLU A 80 -11.47 -5.73 9.46
CA GLU A 80 -11.76 -7.16 9.28
C GLU A 80 -10.65 -7.88 8.50
N LEU A 81 -10.18 -7.33 7.38
CA LEU A 81 -9.10 -7.91 6.59
C LEU A 81 -7.79 -7.93 7.37
N THR A 82 -7.45 -6.84 8.07
CA THR A 82 -6.25 -6.77 8.89
C THR A 82 -6.27 -7.84 9.97
N ALA A 83 -7.40 -8.00 10.69
CA ALA A 83 -7.56 -9.01 11.73
C ALA A 83 -7.46 -10.45 11.19
N GLN A 84 -7.99 -10.71 9.98
CA GLN A 84 -7.85 -12.02 9.35
C GLN A 84 -6.40 -12.32 8.96
N ILE A 85 -5.70 -11.36 8.34
CA ILE A 85 -4.29 -11.49 7.97
C ILE A 85 -3.43 -11.71 9.23
N LYS A 86 -3.68 -10.94 10.29
CA LYS A 86 -2.91 -11.04 11.54
C LYS A 86 -2.97 -12.41 12.21
N LYS A 87 -4.07 -13.16 12.02
CA LYS A 87 -4.22 -14.52 12.56
C LYS A 87 -3.29 -15.55 11.91
N ILE A 88 -2.90 -15.32 10.65
CA ILE A 88 -2.10 -16.28 9.86
C ILE A 88 -0.68 -15.79 9.59
N ALA A 89 -0.45 -14.48 9.59
CA ALA A 89 0.87 -13.90 9.40
C ALA A 89 1.80 -14.25 10.56
N LYS A 90 3.01 -14.72 10.25
CA LYS A 90 4.08 -14.97 11.24
C LYS A 90 5.02 -13.77 11.37
N GLN A 91 5.15 -12.98 10.30
CA GLN A 91 5.94 -11.76 10.27
C GLN A 91 5.07 -10.55 10.63
N PRO A 92 5.69 -9.45 11.09
CA PRO A 92 4.99 -8.17 11.23
C PRO A 92 4.33 -7.72 9.92
N ILE A 93 3.14 -7.12 10.04
CA ILE A 93 2.38 -6.61 8.90
C ILE A 93 2.31 -5.08 8.91
N ILE A 94 2.53 -4.50 7.74
CA ILE A 94 2.40 -3.07 7.46
C ILE A 94 1.16 -2.91 6.58
N MET A 95 0.18 -2.11 6.99
CA MET A 95 -0.98 -1.81 6.13
C MET A 95 -0.68 -0.57 5.27
N LYS A 96 -0.68 -0.74 3.94
CA LYS A 96 -0.42 0.36 3.00
C LYS A 96 -1.71 1.03 2.58
N LEU A 97 -1.88 2.29 3.05
CA LEU A 97 -3.12 3.04 2.93
C LEU A 97 -3.20 3.84 1.63
N THR A 98 -4.43 3.97 1.13
CA THR A 98 -4.75 4.81 -0.03
C THR A 98 -5.02 6.26 0.40
N PRO A 99 -4.57 7.27 -0.38
CA PRO A 99 -4.93 8.67 -0.14
C PRO A 99 -6.31 9.03 -0.69
N ASN A 100 -6.99 8.12 -1.41
CA ASN A 100 -8.25 8.39 -2.09
C ASN A 100 -9.44 8.16 -1.14
N VAL A 101 -9.40 8.79 0.02
CA VAL A 101 -10.41 8.74 1.09
C VAL A 101 -10.69 10.14 1.60
N THR A 102 -11.84 10.33 2.24
CA THR A 102 -12.21 11.61 2.85
C THR A 102 -11.38 11.88 4.10
N ASP A 103 -11.25 10.89 4.97
CA ASP A 103 -10.45 10.95 6.20
C ASP A 103 -9.55 9.73 6.31
N ILE A 104 -8.23 9.95 6.20
CA ILE A 104 -7.22 8.90 6.31
C ILE A 104 -7.13 8.35 7.74
N THR A 105 -7.50 9.15 8.75
CA THR A 105 -7.37 8.74 10.14
C THR A 105 -8.36 7.66 10.54
N GLU A 106 -9.54 7.62 9.93
CA GLU A 106 -10.52 6.54 10.12
C GLU A 106 -9.96 5.21 9.64
N ILE A 107 -9.34 5.20 8.45
CA ILE A 107 -8.72 4.00 7.88
C ILE A 107 -7.51 3.56 8.69
N ALA A 108 -6.69 4.51 9.14
CA ALA A 108 -5.52 4.22 9.97
C ALA A 108 -5.90 3.57 11.32
N LYS A 109 -6.90 4.12 12.01
CA LYS A 109 -7.43 3.55 13.26
C LYS A 109 -8.02 2.15 13.06
N ALA A 110 -8.72 1.92 11.96
CA ALA A 110 -9.25 0.61 11.62
C ALA A 110 -8.15 -0.44 11.38
N ALA A 111 -7.07 -0.06 10.69
CA ALA A 111 -5.92 -0.94 10.51
C ALA A 111 -5.22 -1.25 11.84
N GLU A 112 -5.03 -0.25 12.71
CA GLU A 112 -4.48 -0.45 14.06
C GLU A 112 -5.39 -1.36 14.92
N ALA A 113 -6.70 -1.13 14.91
CA ALA A 113 -7.69 -1.95 15.61
C ALA A 113 -7.68 -3.41 15.12
N GLY A 114 -7.49 -3.63 13.83
CA GLY A 114 -7.32 -4.95 13.23
C GLY A 114 -5.99 -5.64 13.59
N GLY A 115 -5.06 -4.95 14.24
CA GLY A 115 -3.80 -5.48 14.72
C GLY A 115 -2.61 -5.29 13.78
N ALA A 116 -2.62 -4.29 12.91
CA ALA A 116 -1.45 -3.91 12.12
C ALA A 116 -0.27 -3.55 13.05
N ASP A 117 0.94 -3.95 12.66
CA ASP A 117 2.16 -3.63 13.42
C ASP A 117 2.73 -2.26 13.00
N ALA A 118 2.42 -1.82 11.78
CA ALA A 118 2.80 -0.50 11.26
C ALA A 118 1.86 -0.09 10.12
N LEU A 119 1.93 1.18 9.73
CA LEU A 119 1.26 1.71 8.55
C LEU A 119 2.29 2.21 7.54
N SER A 120 1.94 2.17 6.26
CA SER A 120 2.65 2.93 5.22
C SER A 120 1.66 3.78 4.43
N LEU A 121 1.99 5.01 4.16
CA LEU A 121 1.16 5.94 3.41
C LEU A 121 2.01 7.08 2.80
N ILE A 122 1.67 7.52 1.62
CA ILE A 122 0.45 7.28 0.85
C ILE A 122 0.74 6.44 -0.39
N ASN A 123 -0.27 5.73 -0.90
CA ASN A 123 -0.26 5.21 -2.26
C ASN A 123 -0.55 6.37 -3.25
N THR A 124 -0.74 6.09 -4.54
CA THR A 124 -0.97 7.11 -5.55
C THR A 124 -2.36 7.74 -5.46
N LEU A 125 -2.45 9.04 -5.76
CA LEU A 125 -3.73 9.72 -5.98
C LEU A 125 -4.31 9.30 -7.34
N THR A 126 -5.62 9.18 -7.41
CA THR A 126 -6.29 8.95 -8.70
C THR A 126 -6.31 10.22 -9.53
N GLY A 127 -5.83 10.14 -10.76
CA GLY A 127 -5.83 11.26 -11.69
C GLY A 127 -6.16 10.83 -13.12
N MET A 128 -6.28 11.81 -14.01
CA MET A 128 -6.56 11.62 -15.42
C MET A 128 -5.73 12.60 -16.26
N LYS A 129 -5.33 12.17 -17.45
CA LYS A 129 -4.74 13.04 -18.45
C LYS A 129 -5.41 12.82 -19.81
N ILE A 130 -5.79 13.91 -20.47
CA ILE A 130 -6.31 13.92 -21.85
C ILE A 130 -5.16 14.30 -22.79
N ASP A 131 -5.00 13.53 -23.86
CA ASP A 131 -4.18 13.88 -25.00
C ASP A 131 -5.02 14.81 -25.91
N ILE A 132 -4.70 16.10 -25.86
CA ILE A 132 -5.46 17.13 -26.60
C ILE A 132 -5.30 17.01 -28.12
N ASN A 133 -4.17 16.46 -28.58
CA ASN A 133 -3.91 16.28 -30.02
C ASN A 133 -4.69 15.11 -30.59
N ARG A 134 -4.71 13.99 -29.85
CA ARG A 134 -5.46 12.79 -30.23
C ARG A 134 -6.93 12.84 -29.80
N ARG A 135 -7.31 13.78 -28.95
CA ARG A 135 -8.66 13.94 -28.37
C ARG A 135 -9.16 12.67 -27.69
N THR A 136 -8.26 12.03 -26.93
CA THR A 136 -8.53 10.77 -26.21
C THR A 136 -7.79 10.73 -24.87
N PHE A 137 -7.98 9.67 -24.12
CA PHE A 137 -7.27 9.48 -22.85
C PHE A 137 -5.80 9.16 -23.09
N ALA A 138 -4.90 9.72 -22.27
CA ALA A 138 -3.46 9.46 -22.36
C ALA A 138 -3.08 8.03 -21.90
N VAL A 139 -3.93 7.39 -21.08
CA VAL A 139 -3.77 6.00 -20.64
C VAL A 139 -5.03 5.20 -20.96
N ALA A 140 -4.89 3.93 -21.34
CA ALA A 140 -6.01 3.08 -21.76
C ALA A 140 -7.11 2.94 -20.69
N ASN A 141 -6.73 2.90 -19.41
CA ASN A 141 -7.65 2.79 -18.28
C ASN A 141 -8.38 4.11 -17.94
N LYS A 142 -8.21 5.17 -18.75
CA LYS A 142 -8.77 6.52 -18.57
C LYS A 142 -8.18 7.24 -17.36
N THR A 143 -8.19 6.62 -16.18
CA THR A 143 -7.57 7.10 -14.94
C THR A 143 -6.30 6.31 -14.64
N GLY A 144 -5.44 6.89 -13.78
CA GLY A 144 -4.21 6.24 -13.33
C GLY A 144 -3.68 6.90 -12.07
N GLY A 145 -2.64 6.31 -11.49
CA GLY A 145 -1.99 6.82 -10.31
C GLY A 145 -1.12 8.05 -10.60
N VAL A 146 -1.31 9.12 -9.82
CA VAL A 146 -0.45 10.29 -9.79
C VAL A 146 0.56 10.12 -8.65
N SER A 147 1.84 10.28 -8.96
CA SER A 147 2.96 10.23 -8.02
C SER A 147 4.00 11.29 -8.37
N GLY A 148 5.09 11.35 -7.62
CA GLY A 148 6.18 12.32 -7.80
C GLY A 148 6.01 13.56 -6.92
N PRO A 149 6.86 14.61 -7.06
CA PRO A 149 6.90 15.75 -6.13
C PRO A 149 5.57 16.47 -5.92
N VAL A 150 4.70 16.45 -6.91
CA VAL A 150 3.37 17.09 -6.84
C VAL A 150 2.49 16.54 -5.72
N VAL A 151 2.69 15.29 -5.28
CA VAL A 151 1.88 14.69 -4.20
C VAL A 151 2.50 14.87 -2.82
N HIS A 152 3.74 15.39 -2.73
CA HIS A 152 4.47 15.50 -1.47
C HIS A 152 3.70 16.27 -0.38
N PRO A 153 3.17 17.48 -0.60
CA PRO A 153 2.45 18.20 0.45
C PRO A 153 1.16 17.48 0.91
N ILE A 154 0.59 16.66 0.04
CA ILE A 154 -0.58 15.84 0.40
C ILE A 154 -0.13 14.67 1.29
N ALA A 155 0.98 14.03 0.94
CA ALA A 155 1.56 12.93 1.72
C ALA A 155 1.97 13.41 3.13
N VAL A 156 2.69 14.53 3.24
CA VAL A 156 3.09 15.15 4.52
C VAL A 156 1.87 15.41 5.40
N ARG A 157 0.82 16.05 4.86
CA ARG A 157 -0.43 16.29 5.61
C ARG A 157 -1.05 15.00 6.12
N MET A 158 -1.15 13.96 5.26
CA MET A 158 -1.78 12.71 5.64
C MET A 158 -0.95 11.94 6.67
N VAL A 159 0.39 11.95 6.55
CA VAL A 159 1.29 11.37 7.55
C VAL A 159 1.11 12.06 8.89
N TYR A 160 1.15 13.40 8.92
CA TYR A 160 0.91 14.17 10.14
C TYR A 160 -0.42 13.83 10.81
N GLN A 161 -1.52 13.82 10.05
CA GLN A 161 -2.85 13.50 10.57
C GLN A 161 -2.89 12.07 11.15
N THR A 162 -2.28 11.11 10.46
CA THR A 162 -2.22 9.72 10.89
C THR A 162 -1.38 9.57 12.16
N ALA A 163 -0.23 10.24 12.24
CA ALA A 163 0.64 10.22 13.43
C ALA A 163 -0.05 10.74 14.70
N GLN A 164 -1.00 11.68 14.56
CA GLN A 164 -1.83 12.14 15.69
C GLN A 164 -2.97 11.19 16.05
N ALA A 165 -3.26 10.19 15.19
CA ALA A 165 -4.47 9.37 15.33
C ALA A 165 -4.21 7.94 15.78
N VAL A 166 -2.97 7.41 15.60
CA VAL A 166 -2.58 6.04 15.93
C VAL A 166 -1.29 6.00 16.75
N ASN A 167 -1.00 4.85 17.39
CA ASN A 167 0.19 4.65 18.22
C ASN A 167 1.24 3.75 17.57
N ILE A 168 0.92 3.11 16.45
CA ILE A 168 1.84 2.23 15.72
C ILE A 168 2.76 3.02 14.79
N PRO A 169 3.96 2.49 14.45
CA PRO A 169 4.90 3.16 13.55
C PRO A 169 4.33 3.46 12.17
N ILE A 170 4.79 4.55 11.57
CA ILE A 170 4.37 5.01 10.24
C ILE A 170 5.57 5.12 9.32
N ILE A 171 5.45 4.58 8.12
CA ILE A 171 6.37 4.77 7.02
C ILE A 171 5.77 5.79 6.05
N GLY A 172 6.24 7.03 6.13
CA GLY A 172 5.81 8.12 5.24
C GLY A 172 6.42 7.97 3.84
N MET A 173 5.59 8.09 2.81
CA MET A 173 6.03 8.05 1.41
C MET A 173 5.16 8.93 0.53
N GLY A 174 5.76 9.48 -0.52
CA GLY A 174 5.07 10.27 -1.54
C GLY A 174 5.83 11.53 -1.91
N GLY A 175 6.38 11.55 -3.11
CA GLY A 175 6.99 12.71 -3.72
C GLY A 175 8.30 13.20 -3.10
N ILE A 176 8.95 12.42 -2.24
CA ILE A 176 10.27 12.74 -1.67
C ILE A 176 11.30 12.74 -2.81
N ALA A 177 11.88 13.89 -3.10
CA ALA A 177 12.84 14.09 -4.18
C ALA A 177 14.15 14.75 -3.70
N THR A 178 14.13 15.39 -2.54
CA THR A 178 15.27 16.08 -1.94
C THR A 178 15.48 15.62 -0.49
N PRO A 179 16.66 15.86 0.10
CA PRO A 179 16.89 15.63 1.53
C PRO A 179 15.90 16.41 2.43
N GLU A 180 15.56 17.63 2.03
CA GLU A 180 14.62 18.50 2.74
C GLU A 180 13.22 17.87 2.79
N ASP A 181 12.75 17.28 1.68
CA ASP A 181 11.48 16.55 1.65
C ASP A 181 11.48 15.36 2.63
N ALA A 182 12.61 14.67 2.75
CA ALA A 182 12.72 13.55 3.70
C ALA A 182 12.66 14.05 5.15
N ILE A 183 13.30 15.17 5.46
CA ILE A 183 13.26 15.80 6.79
C ILE A 183 11.84 16.27 7.10
N GLU A 184 11.15 16.90 6.13
CA GLU A 184 9.75 17.33 6.28
C GLU A 184 8.83 16.14 6.61
N MET A 185 9.00 15.02 5.90
CA MET A 185 8.22 13.79 6.14
C MET A 185 8.48 13.19 7.54
N ILE A 186 9.72 13.27 8.05
CA ILE A 186 10.07 12.79 9.40
C ILE A 186 9.50 13.70 10.48
N LEU A 187 9.41 15.00 10.23
CA LEU A 187 8.86 15.97 11.18
C LEU A 187 7.32 15.92 11.26
N ALA A 188 6.68 15.36 10.24
CA ALA A 188 5.23 15.15 10.21
C ALA A 188 4.81 13.96 11.05
#